data_5639af72340bb90c9562a3d11b65bcfe
#
_entry.id   5639af72340bb90c9562a3d11b65bcfe
#
_cell.length_a   1.000
_cell.length_b   1.000
_cell.length_c   1.000
_cell.angle_alpha   90.00
_cell.angle_beta   90.00
_cell.angle_gamma   90.00
#
_symmetry.space_group_name_H-M   'P 1'
#
loop_
_entity.id
_entity.type
_entity.pdbx_description
1 polymer ?
#
loop_
_entity_poly.entity_id
_entity_poly.type
_entity_poly.pdbx_seq_one_letter_code
_entity_poly.pdbx_strand_id
1 'polypeptide(L)'
;MRTPLRKDEKIIFETHKHWLVLILPLIISLTLIVLSFLIYIYTKPTVLQWWYFIVPVFAVVYFFYRYYSWKFDLWAVTSHRVIDEFGVFSINSKESPIDKINNVSYQQSLLGRMLGFGDVQIQTAAEMGETSYTFISQPQKLKEALSTAQEQYKDYQMNKQAFKLADAVDGEIGEETKECPYCAEKIKAKAKVCRYCKREL
;
A
#
# COMPACT_ATOMS: atom_id res chain seq x y z
N MET A 1 2.56 -10.43 5.34
CA MET A 1 2.76 -9.91 3.98
C MET A 1 3.45 -10.96 3.12
N ARG A 2 2.98 -11.19 1.88
CA ARG A 2 3.50 -12.20 0.94
C ARG A 2 4.31 -11.57 -0.20
N THR A 3 4.03 -10.31 -0.53
CA THR A 3 4.79 -9.54 -1.55
C THR A 3 6.18 -9.20 -1.01
N PRO A 4 7.27 -9.50 -1.76
CA PRO A 4 8.62 -9.18 -1.34
C PRO A 4 8.85 -7.66 -1.31
N LEU A 5 9.54 -7.18 -0.29
CA LEU A 5 9.98 -5.80 -0.18
C LEU A 5 11.09 -5.50 -1.18
N ARG A 6 11.13 -4.27 -1.68
CA ARG A 6 12.23 -3.77 -2.51
C ARG A 6 13.47 -3.51 -1.64
N LYS A 7 14.63 -3.36 -2.28
CA LYS A 7 15.86 -2.97 -1.59
C LYS A 7 15.64 -1.61 -0.88
N ASP A 8 15.98 -1.55 0.40
CA ASP A 8 15.83 -0.37 1.27
C ASP A 8 14.36 0.04 1.59
N GLU A 9 13.38 -0.80 1.26
CA GLU A 9 11.98 -0.58 1.58
C GLU A 9 11.68 -1.07 3.01
N LYS A 10 11.03 -0.22 3.83
CA LYS A 10 10.65 -0.53 5.21
C LYS A 10 9.14 -0.48 5.36
N ILE A 11 8.58 -1.41 6.11
CA ILE A 11 7.17 -1.36 6.51
C ILE A 11 7.02 -0.33 7.62
N ILE A 12 6.14 0.65 7.44
CA ILE A 12 5.81 1.68 8.41
C ILE A 12 4.61 1.25 9.23
N PHE A 13 3.59 0.70 8.56
CA PHE A 13 2.37 0.24 9.23
C PHE A 13 1.73 -0.90 8.44
N GLU A 14 1.16 -1.86 9.17
CA GLU A 14 0.44 -3.01 8.63
C GLU A 14 -0.92 -3.12 9.31
N THR A 15 -1.97 -3.34 8.53
CA THR A 15 -3.33 -3.46 9.04
C THR A 15 -4.16 -4.47 8.25
N HIS A 16 -5.23 -4.94 8.87
CA HIS A 16 -6.18 -5.90 8.30
C HIS A 16 -7.61 -5.38 8.41
N LYS A 17 -8.52 -6.01 7.71
CA LYS A 17 -9.96 -5.81 7.97
C LYS A 17 -10.29 -6.18 9.41
N HIS A 18 -11.19 -5.43 10.01
CA HIS A 18 -11.64 -5.69 11.36
C HIS A 18 -12.40 -7.02 11.45
N TRP A 19 -12.24 -7.76 12.53
CA TRP A 19 -12.84 -9.08 12.75
C TRP A 19 -14.38 -9.08 12.67
N LEU A 20 -15.03 -7.93 12.86
CA LEU A 20 -16.47 -7.75 12.69
C LEU A 20 -17.00 -8.24 11.34
N VAL A 21 -16.19 -8.23 10.30
CA VAL A 21 -16.55 -8.77 8.98
C VAL A 21 -16.87 -10.27 9.04
N LEU A 22 -16.35 -10.97 10.04
CA LEU A 22 -16.60 -12.40 10.22
C LEU A 22 -17.92 -12.71 10.94
N ILE A 23 -18.55 -11.72 11.59
CA ILE A 23 -19.82 -11.93 12.33
C ILE A 23 -20.92 -12.39 11.37
N LEU A 24 -21.09 -11.73 10.26
CA LEU A 24 -22.12 -12.09 9.29
C LEU A 24 -21.95 -13.51 8.73
N PRO A 25 -20.78 -13.92 8.22
CA PRO A 25 -20.51 -15.31 7.82
C PRO A 25 -20.74 -16.31 8.95
N LEU A 26 -20.37 -15.97 10.19
CA LEU A 26 -20.57 -16.83 11.35
C LEU A 26 -22.07 -17.04 11.63
N ILE A 27 -22.85 -15.97 11.65
CA ILE A 27 -24.32 -16.06 11.86
C ILE A 27 -24.95 -16.89 10.74
N ILE A 28 -24.61 -16.65 9.49
CA ILE A 28 -25.13 -17.42 8.35
C ILE A 28 -24.81 -18.91 8.51
N SER A 29 -23.56 -19.24 8.81
CA SER A 29 -23.15 -20.62 8.98
C SER A 29 -23.88 -21.30 10.15
N LEU A 30 -24.00 -20.60 11.27
CA LEU A 30 -24.69 -21.12 12.45
C LEU A 30 -26.18 -21.34 12.20
N THR A 31 -26.86 -20.39 11.54
CA THR A 31 -28.28 -20.52 11.19
C THR A 31 -28.53 -21.69 10.25
N LEU A 32 -27.67 -21.91 9.26
CA LEU A 32 -27.78 -23.06 8.36
C LEU A 32 -27.61 -24.41 9.09
N ILE A 33 -26.66 -24.48 10.01
CA ILE A 33 -26.43 -25.67 10.83
C ILE A 33 -27.65 -25.96 11.73
N VAL A 34 -28.14 -24.92 12.45
CA VAL A 34 -29.30 -25.05 13.33
C VAL A 34 -30.55 -25.45 12.55
N LEU A 35 -30.82 -24.81 11.42
CA LEU A 35 -31.94 -25.11 10.55
C LEU A 35 -31.91 -26.57 10.04
N SER A 36 -30.73 -27.00 9.56
CA SER A 36 -30.53 -28.40 9.14
C SER A 36 -30.80 -29.40 10.25
N PHE A 37 -30.37 -29.10 11.47
CA PHE A 37 -30.59 -29.90 12.65
C PHE A 37 -32.07 -29.97 13.05
N LEU A 38 -32.78 -28.81 13.03
CA LEU A 38 -34.23 -28.76 13.33
C LEU A 38 -35.05 -29.58 12.30
N ILE A 39 -34.73 -29.44 11.02
CA ILE A 39 -35.37 -30.22 9.97
C ILE A 39 -35.14 -31.74 10.18
N TYR A 40 -33.92 -32.13 10.56
CA TYR A 40 -33.60 -33.52 10.88
C TYR A 40 -34.47 -34.05 12.03
N ILE A 41 -34.61 -33.30 13.12
CA ILE A 41 -35.48 -33.71 14.27
C ILE A 41 -36.96 -33.82 13.86
N TYR A 42 -37.45 -32.85 13.07
CA TYR A 42 -38.85 -32.80 12.66
C TYR A 42 -39.22 -33.94 11.71
N THR A 43 -38.40 -34.21 10.74
CA THR A 43 -38.68 -35.22 9.69
C THR A 43 -38.43 -36.65 10.17
N LYS A 44 -37.62 -36.87 11.23
CA LYS A 44 -37.22 -38.20 11.76
C LYS A 44 -36.94 -39.20 10.61
N PRO A 45 -35.98 -38.93 9.76
CA PRO A 45 -35.74 -39.71 8.54
C PRO A 45 -35.46 -41.19 8.87
N THR A 46 -36.24 -42.09 8.31
CA THR A 46 -36.08 -43.54 8.49
C THR A 46 -34.94 -44.11 7.64
N VAL A 47 -34.50 -43.34 6.65
CA VAL A 47 -33.39 -43.69 5.78
C VAL A 47 -32.35 -42.59 5.89
N LEU A 48 -31.04 -42.95 5.84
CA LEU A 48 -29.92 -42.02 5.87
C LEU A 48 -29.99 -41.06 4.68
N GLN A 49 -30.55 -39.85 4.93
CA GLN A 49 -30.68 -38.81 3.93
C GLN A 49 -29.45 -37.93 4.00
N TRP A 50 -28.57 -38.02 3.05
CA TRP A 50 -27.27 -37.32 2.95
C TRP A 50 -27.37 -35.78 3.05
N TRP A 51 -28.49 -35.20 2.67
CA TRP A 51 -28.73 -33.77 2.65
C TRP A 51 -28.53 -33.11 4.03
N TYR A 52 -28.91 -33.82 5.10
CA TYR A 52 -28.76 -33.30 6.47
C TYR A 52 -27.32 -33.11 6.90
N PHE A 53 -26.39 -33.82 6.28
CA PHE A 53 -24.95 -33.69 6.55
C PHE A 53 -24.25 -32.75 5.55
N ILE A 54 -24.74 -32.67 4.33
CA ILE A 54 -24.15 -31.84 3.26
C ILE A 54 -24.26 -30.37 3.63
N VAL A 55 -25.43 -29.87 4.06
CA VAL A 55 -25.65 -28.46 4.39
C VAL A 55 -24.73 -27.96 5.52
N PRO A 56 -24.64 -28.65 6.69
CA PRO A 56 -23.69 -28.28 7.74
C PRO A 56 -22.23 -28.29 7.26
N VAL A 57 -21.84 -29.28 6.49
CA VAL A 57 -20.45 -29.35 5.95
C VAL A 57 -20.17 -28.13 5.07
N PHE A 58 -21.08 -27.81 4.14
CA PHE A 58 -20.90 -26.61 3.32
C PHE A 58 -20.90 -25.32 4.13
N ALA A 59 -21.71 -25.20 5.17
CA ALA A 59 -21.72 -24.04 6.07
C ALA A 59 -20.37 -23.88 6.79
N VAL A 60 -19.78 -24.97 7.25
CA VAL A 60 -18.44 -24.97 7.88
C VAL A 60 -17.36 -24.60 6.88
N VAL A 61 -17.37 -25.22 5.69
CA VAL A 61 -16.41 -24.90 4.63
C VAL A 61 -16.51 -23.45 4.21
N TYR A 62 -17.72 -22.91 4.04
CA TYR A 62 -17.97 -21.51 3.74
C TYR A 62 -17.37 -20.59 4.81
N PHE A 63 -17.61 -20.90 6.11
CA PHE A 63 -17.05 -20.10 7.20
C PHE A 63 -15.53 -20.11 7.19
N PHE A 64 -14.89 -21.26 7.02
CA PHE A 64 -13.44 -21.36 6.95
C PHE A 64 -12.87 -20.60 5.73
N TYR A 65 -13.53 -20.70 4.58
CA TYR A 65 -13.14 -19.92 3.41
C TYR A 65 -13.17 -18.42 3.71
N ARG A 66 -14.25 -17.93 4.35
CA ARG A 66 -14.38 -16.51 4.73
C ARG A 66 -13.34 -16.08 5.78
N TYR A 67 -13.06 -16.95 6.73
CA TYR A 67 -12.02 -16.75 7.74
C TYR A 67 -10.62 -16.63 7.11
N TYR A 68 -10.26 -17.54 6.23
CA TYR A 68 -8.97 -17.47 5.53
C TYR A 68 -8.90 -16.26 4.58
N SER A 69 -9.99 -15.93 3.88
CA SER A 69 -10.05 -14.73 3.05
C SER A 69 -9.78 -13.48 3.89
N TRP A 70 -10.43 -13.35 5.05
CA TRP A 70 -10.17 -12.25 5.98
C TRP A 70 -8.73 -12.23 6.48
N LYS A 71 -8.17 -13.37 6.84
CA LYS A 71 -6.80 -13.48 7.37
C LYS A 71 -5.74 -13.08 6.34
N PHE A 72 -6.02 -13.27 5.06
CA PHE A 72 -5.09 -12.97 3.97
C PHE A 72 -5.32 -11.60 3.32
N ASP A 73 -6.36 -10.86 3.74
CA ASP A 73 -6.56 -9.48 3.35
C ASP A 73 -5.69 -8.57 4.23
N LEU A 74 -4.65 -7.99 3.64
CA LEU A 74 -3.63 -7.22 4.32
C LEU A 74 -3.36 -5.92 3.59
N TRP A 75 -3.24 -4.82 4.34
CA TRP A 75 -2.73 -3.55 3.84
C TRP A 75 -1.42 -3.20 4.56
N ALA A 76 -0.40 -2.92 3.78
CA ALA A 76 0.89 -2.47 4.28
C ALA A 76 1.25 -1.11 3.68
N VAL A 77 1.58 -0.18 4.54
CA VAL A 77 2.20 1.10 4.17
C VAL A 77 3.69 0.95 4.32
N THR A 78 4.41 1.16 3.22
CA THR A 78 5.86 1.12 3.21
C THR A 78 6.44 2.51 2.96
N SER A 79 7.75 2.63 3.00
CA SER A 79 8.45 3.89 2.69
C SER A 79 8.32 4.35 1.23
N HIS A 80 7.83 3.50 0.31
CA HIS A 80 7.79 3.78 -1.13
C HIS A 80 6.41 3.60 -1.77
N ARG A 81 5.58 2.70 -1.22
CA ARG A 81 4.30 2.31 -1.81
C ARG A 81 3.32 1.82 -0.74
N VAL A 82 2.04 1.83 -1.07
CA VAL A 82 1.00 1.11 -0.35
C VAL A 82 0.77 -0.20 -1.06
N ILE A 83 0.72 -1.29 -0.31
CA ILE A 83 0.51 -2.64 -0.81
C ILE A 83 -0.81 -3.16 -0.25
N ASP A 84 -1.70 -3.59 -1.14
CA ASP A 84 -2.98 -4.21 -0.84
C ASP A 84 -2.91 -5.67 -1.32
N GLU A 85 -2.82 -6.61 -0.39
CA GLU A 85 -2.76 -8.03 -0.68
C GLU A 85 -4.07 -8.70 -0.30
N PHE A 86 -4.63 -9.48 -1.21
CA PHE A 86 -5.82 -10.26 -0.96
C PHE A 86 -5.81 -11.59 -1.72
N GLY A 87 -6.65 -12.52 -1.25
CA GLY A 87 -6.89 -13.80 -1.88
C GLY A 87 -6.34 -14.99 -1.10
N VAL A 88 -7.10 -16.12 -1.16
CA VAL A 88 -6.81 -17.38 -0.45
C VAL A 88 -6.00 -18.32 -1.33
N PHE A 89 -6.52 -18.63 -2.51
CA PHE A 89 -5.91 -19.58 -3.46
C PHE A 89 -5.01 -18.89 -4.48
N SER A 90 -5.28 -17.63 -4.80
CA SER A 90 -4.43 -16.79 -5.64
C SER A 90 -3.95 -15.59 -4.81
N ILE A 91 -2.73 -15.15 -5.03
CA ILE A 91 -2.20 -13.94 -4.43
C ILE A 91 -2.45 -12.81 -5.42
N ASN A 92 -3.30 -11.87 -5.03
CA ASN A 92 -3.47 -10.62 -5.75
C ASN A 92 -2.82 -9.52 -4.93
N SER A 93 -1.88 -8.80 -5.53
CA SER A 93 -1.22 -7.68 -4.91
C SER A 93 -1.44 -6.44 -5.75
N LYS A 94 -1.97 -5.40 -5.13
CA LYS A 94 -2.17 -4.08 -5.74
C LYS A 94 -1.22 -3.11 -5.09
N GLU A 95 -0.43 -2.44 -5.89
CA GLU A 95 0.60 -1.53 -5.42
C GLU A 95 0.27 -0.10 -5.87
N SER A 96 0.30 0.83 -4.94
CA SER A 96 0.11 2.25 -5.21
C SER A 96 1.32 3.02 -4.71
N PRO A 97 2.14 3.62 -5.61
CA PRO A 97 3.27 4.44 -5.20
C PRO A 97 2.82 5.62 -4.36
N ILE A 98 3.58 5.97 -3.31
CA ILE A 98 3.23 7.04 -2.36
C ILE A 98 3.13 8.40 -3.05
N ASP A 99 3.96 8.67 -4.05
CA ASP A 99 3.95 9.91 -4.84
C ASP A 99 2.70 10.09 -5.71
N LYS A 100 1.93 9.03 -5.93
CA LYS A 100 0.67 9.04 -6.69
C LYS A 100 -0.57 9.15 -5.81
N ILE A 101 -0.42 9.14 -4.49
CA ILE A 101 -1.52 9.29 -3.55
C ILE A 101 -1.75 10.80 -3.31
N ASN A 102 -2.91 11.28 -3.77
CA ASN A 102 -3.27 12.70 -3.67
C ASN A 102 -3.92 13.03 -2.33
N ASN A 103 -4.85 12.20 -1.87
CA ASN A 103 -5.59 12.43 -0.64
C ASN A 103 -5.95 11.11 0.04
N VAL A 104 -5.97 11.14 1.37
CA VAL A 104 -6.40 10.02 2.22
C VAL A 104 -7.41 10.54 3.22
N SER A 105 -8.62 10.05 3.13
CA SER A 105 -9.69 10.35 4.08
C SER A 105 -10.13 9.07 4.80
N TYR A 106 -10.63 9.22 6.02
CA TYR A 106 -11.27 8.11 6.73
C TYR A 106 -12.58 8.57 7.35
N GLN A 107 -13.51 7.65 7.47
CA GLN A 107 -14.78 7.84 8.15
C GLN A 107 -14.99 6.78 9.22
N GLN A 108 -15.45 7.19 10.37
CA GLN A 108 -15.79 6.29 11.46
C GLN A 108 -17.18 6.61 12.02
N SER A 109 -18.03 5.61 12.03
CA SER A 109 -19.31 5.68 12.76
C SER A 109 -19.06 5.70 14.29
N LEU A 110 -20.10 5.98 15.08
CA LEU A 110 -20.00 5.91 16.54
C LEU A 110 -19.53 4.53 17.02
N LEU A 111 -20.11 3.46 16.47
CA LEU A 111 -19.67 2.09 16.76
C LEU A 111 -18.24 1.83 16.27
N GLY A 112 -17.87 2.37 15.12
CA GLY A 112 -16.51 2.29 14.57
C GLY A 112 -15.47 2.92 15.49
N ARG A 113 -15.80 4.04 16.14
CA ARG A 113 -14.90 4.69 17.13
C ARG A 113 -14.75 3.86 18.41
N MET A 114 -15.84 3.23 18.89
CA MET A 114 -15.79 2.39 20.09
C MET A 114 -15.03 1.09 19.85
N LEU A 115 -15.17 0.49 18.68
CA LEU A 115 -14.60 -0.83 18.34
C LEU A 115 -13.27 -0.73 17.57
N GLY A 116 -12.88 0.48 17.14
CA GLY A 116 -11.58 0.70 16.47
C GLY A 116 -11.57 0.37 14.98
N PHE A 117 -12.71 0.44 14.29
CA PHE A 117 -12.78 0.24 12.84
C PHE A 117 -13.35 1.45 12.09
N GLY A 118 -13.16 1.51 10.79
CA GLY A 118 -13.74 2.54 9.92
C GLY A 118 -13.44 2.27 8.46
N ASP A 119 -13.92 3.18 7.63
CA ASP A 119 -13.72 3.13 6.19
C ASP A 119 -12.62 4.12 5.80
N VAL A 120 -11.75 3.73 4.89
CA VAL A 120 -10.64 4.55 4.40
C VAL A 120 -10.78 4.71 2.89
N GLN A 121 -10.66 5.93 2.42
CA GLN A 121 -10.68 6.28 1.00
C GLN A 121 -9.31 6.84 0.62
N ILE A 122 -8.70 6.24 -0.38
CA ILE A 122 -7.41 6.66 -0.93
C ILE A 122 -7.64 7.13 -2.36
N GLN A 123 -7.37 8.40 -2.61
CA GLN A 123 -7.42 9.00 -3.94
C GLN A 123 -6.03 8.97 -4.55
N THR A 124 -5.92 8.34 -5.71
CA THR A 124 -4.66 8.26 -6.46
C THR A 124 -4.78 8.99 -7.78
N ALA A 125 -3.66 9.41 -8.36
CA ALA A 125 -3.60 10.02 -9.67
C ALA A 125 -3.79 9.04 -10.85
N ALA A 126 -4.12 7.76 -10.57
CA ALA A 126 -4.38 6.74 -11.58
C ALA A 126 -5.80 6.89 -12.16
N GLU A 127 -6.04 6.31 -13.35
CA GLU A 127 -7.31 6.40 -14.09
C GLU A 127 -8.54 5.92 -13.30
N MET A 128 -8.37 5.07 -12.30
CA MET A 128 -9.45 4.63 -11.39
C MET A 128 -9.66 5.52 -10.15
N GLY A 129 -8.96 6.62 -10.03
CA GLY A 129 -9.14 7.79 -9.16
C GLY A 129 -9.32 7.57 -7.67
N GLU A 130 -10.23 6.72 -7.24
CA GLU A 130 -10.58 6.53 -5.84
C GLU A 130 -10.74 5.05 -5.49
N THR A 131 -10.06 4.61 -4.44
CA THR A 131 -10.24 3.26 -3.89
C THR A 131 -10.75 3.37 -2.46
N SER A 132 -11.91 2.77 -2.21
CA SER A 132 -12.56 2.76 -0.90
C SER A 132 -12.38 1.40 -0.24
N TYR A 133 -11.93 1.40 0.99
CA TYR A 133 -11.72 0.21 1.83
C TYR A 133 -12.60 0.31 3.06
N THR A 134 -13.45 -0.70 3.27
CA THR A 134 -14.40 -0.74 4.37
C THR A 134 -13.93 -1.64 5.50
N PHE A 135 -14.34 -1.31 6.74
CA PHE A 135 -14.03 -2.07 7.96
C PHE A 135 -12.52 -2.26 8.22
N ILE A 136 -11.71 -1.23 7.95
CA ILE A 136 -10.28 -1.24 8.27
C ILE A 136 -10.09 -1.10 9.78
N SER A 137 -9.19 -1.91 10.34
CA SER A 137 -8.76 -1.76 11.74
C SER A 137 -7.86 -0.53 11.88
N GLN A 138 -8.13 0.31 12.89
CA GLN A 138 -7.33 1.50 13.22
C GLN A 138 -7.12 2.47 12.05
N PRO A 139 -8.19 2.97 11.40
CA PRO A 139 -8.10 3.81 10.20
C PRO A 139 -7.35 5.12 10.44
N GLN A 140 -7.39 5.66 11.67
CA GLN A 140 -6.63 6.85 12.06
C GLN A 140 -5.13 6.62 11.95
N LYS A 141 -4.63 5.49 12.49
CA LYS A 141 -3.21 5.13 12.42
C LYS A 141 -2.76 4.85 10.98
N LEU A 142 -3.64 4.26 10.18
CA LEU A 142 -3.35 4.05 8.75
C LEU A 142 -3.18 5.39 8.02
N LYS A 143 -4.07 6.36 8.26
CA LYS A 143 -3.94 7.71 7.70
C LYS A 143 -2.65 8.40 8.17
N GLU A 144 -2.35 8.34 9.46
CA GLU A 144 -1.14 8.93 10.04
C GLU A 144 0.13 8.31 9.45
N ALA A 145 0.17 6.97 9.35
CA ALA A 145 1.28 6.26 8.72
C ALA A 145 1.48 6.65 7.26
N LEU A 146 0.38 6.83 6.51
CA LEU A 146 0.43 7.30 5.12
C LEU A 146 0.96 8.73 5.02
N SER A 147 0.50 9.65 5.87
CA SER A 147 1.00 11.02 5.90
C SER A 147 2.49 11.07 6.24
N THR A 148 2.91 10.31 7.24
CA THR A 148 4.33 10.20 7.63
C THR A 148 5.18 9.61 6.49
N ALA A 149 4.68 8.59 5.81
CA ALA A 149 5.36 7.99 4.66
C ALA A 149 5.51 9.00 3.51
N GLN A 150 4.49 9.83 3.25
CA GLN A 150 4.54 10.87 2.23
C GLN A 150 5.56 11.96 2.57
N GLU A 151 5.62 12.40 3.83
CA GLU A 151 6.61 13.38 4.29
C GLU A 151 8.03 12.83 4.15
N GLN A 152 8.30 11.64 4.65
CA GLN A 152 9.60 10.99 4.53
C GLN A 152 10.03 10.81 3.07
N TYR A 153 9.09 10.45 2.20
CA TYR A 153 9.38 10.30 0.78
C TYR A 153 9.73 11.64 0.12
N LYS A 154 9.01 12.73 0.45
CA LYS A 154 9.30 14.09 -0.04
C LYS A 154 10.67 14.55 0.42
N ASP A 155 10.99 14.38 1.70
CA ASP A 155 12.28 14.75 2.26
C ASP A 155 13.43 13.98 1.59
N TYR A 156 13.24 12.68 1.37
CA TYR A 156 14.20 11.87 0.64
C TYR A 156 14.44 12.38 -0.79
N GLN A 157 13.37 12.73 -1.50
CA GLN A 157 13.47 13.28 -2.87
C GLN A 157 14.15 14.65 -2.89
N MET A 158 13.82 15.54 -1.96
CA MET A 158 14.45 16.86 -1.83
C MET A 158 15.94 16.72 -1.54
N ASN A 159 16.33 15.88 -0.60
CA ASN A 159 17.73 15.63 -0.26
C ASN A 159 18.50 15.05 -1.45
N LYS A 160 17.88 14.10 -2.19
CA LYS A 160 18.50 13.52 -3.39
C LYS A 160 18.67 14.56 -4.52
N GLN A 161 17.73 15.48 -4.68
CA GLN A 161 17.85 16.57 -5.65
C GLN A 161 18.92 17.57 -5.22
N ALA A 162 18.95 17.97 -3.93
CA ALA A 162 19.97 18.85 -3.40
C ALA A 162 21.38 18.27 -3.57
N PHE A 163 21.57 16.99 -3.31
CA PHE A 163 22.85 16.31 -3.50
C PHE A 163 23.28 16.31 -4.98
N LYS A 164 22.35 16.02 -5.90
CA LYS A 164 22.64 16.08 -7.34
C LYS A 164 23.00 17.49 -7.83
N LEU A 165 22.36 18.52 -7.27
CA LEU A 165 22.68 19.90 -7.59
C LEU A 165 24.05 20.29 -7.05
N ALA A 166 24.40 19.88 -5.83
CA ALA A 166 25.72 20.11 -5.24
C ALA A 166 26.82 19.45 -6.09
N ASP A 167 26.64 18.18 -6.47
CA ASP A 167 27.58 17.47 -7.35
C ASP A 167 27.74 18.17 -8.72
N ALA A 168 26.66 18.70 -9.28
CA ALA A 168 26.69 19.42 -10.56
C ALA A 168 27.44 20.75 -10.41
N VAL A 169 27.24 21.49 -9.31
CA VAL A 169 27.94 22.76 -9.03
C VAL A 169 29.43 22.48 -8.78
N ASP A 170 29.79 21.47 -7.99
CA ASP A 170 31.18 21.10 -7.72
C ASP A 170 31.88 20.63 -9.02
N GLY A 171 31.18 19.95 -9.91
CA GLY A 171 31.69 19.57 -11.23
C GLY A 171 32.00 20.79 -12.14
N GLU A 172 31.21 21.87 -12.03
CA GLU A 172 31.48 23.11 -12.78
C GLU A 172 32.60 23.96 -12.15
N ILE A 173 32.71 23.96 -10.81
CA ILE A 173 33.77 24.72 -10.09
C ILE A 173 35.13 24.01 -10.23
N GLY A 174 35.14 22.69 -10.40
CA GLY A 174 36.35 21.88 -10.56
C GLY A 174 37.01 21.97 -11.96
N GLU A 175 36.41 22.66 -12.92
CA GLU A 175 37.09 22.94 -14.17
C GLU A 175 38.16 24.00 -13.92
N GLU A 176 39.42 23.57 -13.83
CA GLU A 176 40.56 24.48 -13.75
C GLU A 176 40.48 25.47 -14.91
N THR A 177 40.41 26.76 -14.58
CA THR A 177 40.42 27.85 -15.55
C THR A 177 41.81 28.50 -15.57
N LYS A 178 42.25 28.92 -16.74
CA LYS A 178 43.44 29.76 -16.92
C LYS A 178 43.06 31.06 -17.61
N GLU A 179 43.85 32.11 -17.39
CA GLU A 179 43.70 33.35 -18.15
C GLU A 179 44.38 33.25 -19.53
N CYS A 180 43.67 33.73 -20.52
CA CYS A 180 44.22 33.79 -21.88
C CYS A 180 45.38 34.84 -21.93
N PRO A 181 46.58 34.47 -22.38
CA PRO A 181 47.71 35.39 -22.41
C PRO A 181 47.56 36.53 -23.45
N TYR A 182 46.54 36.45 -24.33
CA TYR A 182 46.34 37.44 -25.38
C TYR A 182 45.18 38.41 -25.12
N CYS A 183 44.12 37.98 -24.38
CA CYS A 183 42.95 38.83 -24.13
C CYS A 183 42.54 38.85 -22.66
N ALA A 184 43.32 38.21 -21.77
CA ALA A 184 43.09 38.13 -20.31
C ALA A 184 41.75 37.54 -19.87
N GLU A 185 40.96 36.95 -20.79
CA GLU A 185 39.69 36.29 -20.46
C GLU A 185 39.88 34.91 -19.85
N LYS A 186 39.01 34.53 -18.89
CA LYS A 186 39.02 33.20 -18.27
C LYS A 186 38.54 32.12 -19.24
N ILE A 187 39.38 31.14 -19.46
CA ILE A 187 39.14 29.99 -20.36
C ILE A 187 39.44 28.70 -19.62
N LYS A 188 38.88 27.57 -20.11
CA LYS A 188 39.18 26.25 -19.55
C LYS A 188 40.67 25.97 -19.63
N ALA A 189 41.29 25.44 -18.57
CA ALA A 189 42.74 25.19 -18.53
C ALA A 189 43.22 24.28 -19.68
N LYS A 190 42.40 23.34 -20.12
CA LYS A 190 42.69 22.42 -21.23
C LYS A 190 42.37 22.98 -22.62
N ALA A 191 41.90 24.23 -22.72
CA ALA A 191 41.60 24.85 -24.03
C ALA A 191 42.86 25.07 -24.85
N LYS A 192 42.83 24.59 -26.09
CA LYS A 192 43.90 24.79 -27.08
C LYS A 192 43.70 26.04 -27.91
N VAL A 193 42.50 26.59 -27.98
CA VAL A 193 42.13 27.79 -28.71
C VAL A 193 41.26 28.66 -27.82
N CYS A 194 41.54 29.94 -27.73
CA CYS A 194 40.72 30.86 -26.98
C CYS A 194 39.39 31.14 -27.71
N ARG A 195 38.27 30.90 -27.03
CA ARG A 195 36.93 31.11 -27.61
C ARG A 195 36.61 32.59 -27.86
N TYR A 196 37.30 33.51 -27.19
CA TYR A 196 37.07 34.96 -27.29
C TYR A 196 37.91 35.60 -28.35
N CYS A 197 39.25 35.44 -28.33
CA CYS A 197 40.15 36.04 -29.30
C CYS A 197 40.57 35.12 -30.45
N LYS A 198 40.11 33.84 -30.42
CA LYS A 198 40.33 32.80 -31.45
C LYS A 198 41.80 32.46 -31.70
N ARG A 199 42.70 32.84 -30.82
CA ARG A 199 44.14 32.50 -30.93
C ARG A 199 44.43 31.15 -30.30
N GLU A 200 45.39 30.43 -30.82
CA GLU A 200 45.93 29.21 -30.22
C GLU A 200 46.70 29.53 -28.94
N LEU A 201 46.64 28.60 -27.96
CA LEU A 201 47.11 28.78 -26.58
C LEU A 201 48.21 27.78 -26.25
#